data_d902eb2eb604f5eab988c9f3728a2007
#
_entry.id   d902eb2eb604f5eab988c9f3728a2007
#
_cell.length_a   1.000
_cell.length_b   1.000
_cell.length_c   1.000
_cell.angle_alpha   90.00
_cell.angle_beta   90.00
_cell.angle_gamma   90.00
#
_symmetry.space_group_name_H-M   'P 1'
#
loop_
_entity.id
_entity.type
_entity.pdbx_description
1 polymer ?
#
loop_
_entity_poly.entity_id
_entity_poly.type
_entity_poly.pdbx_seq_one_letter_code
_entity_poly.pdbx_strand_id
1 'polypeptide(L)'
;MPSLAGNYNPAVGVILQVAIFDPAQVAAIGTQQAAQNANLTLFAALLDTGASVTCISNNVVQKLGLQPSGKTRMSGSTGTSTVDQFTFGVGFVFGAQQSPTGAFSGHLHLHMVQGCEFTHHGFGFDVLVGRDILCKGVFSMSFDGHFILSL
;
A
#
# COMPACT_ATOMS: atom_id res chain seq x y z
N MET A 1 3.52 13.96 12.23
CA MET A 1 3.16 13.07 11.11
C MET A 1 4.38 12.87 10.23
N PRO A 2 4.85 11.65 10.04
CA PRO A 2 5.93 11.39 9.09
C PRO A 2 5.44 11.67 7.67
N SER A 3 6.36 12.10 6.78
CA SER A 3 6.02 12.50 5.43
C SER A 3 6.94 11.85 4.40
N LEU A 4 6.36 11.43 3.29
CA LEU A 4 7.02 11.07 2.05
C LEU A 4 6.79 12.18 1.03
N ALA A 5 7.84 12.56 0.34
CA ALA A 5 7.75 13.51 -0.77
C ALA A 5 8.57 12.99 -1.96
N GLY A 6 8.15 13.30 -3.14
CA GLY A 6 8.85 12.85 -4.35
C GLY A 6 8.23 13.40 -5.62
N ASN A 7 8.70 12.86 -6.74
CA ASN A 7 8.20 13.18 -8.05
C ASN A 7 7.27 12.08 -8.56
N TYR A 8 6.33 12.44 -9.41
CA TYR A 8 5.44 11.50 -10.07
C TYR A 8 5.23 11.88 -11.53
N ASN A 9 4.80 10.91 -12.33
CA ASN A 9 4.39 11.16 -13.71
C ASN A 9 2.89 11.47 -13.74
N PRO A 10 2.46 12.68 -14.14
CA PRO A 10 1.05 13.06 -14.17
C PRO A 10 0.16 12.15 -15.02
N ALA A 11 0.72 11.47 -16.02
CA ALA A 11 -0.02 10.52 -16.86
C ALA A 11 -0.28 9.17 -16.18
N VAL A 12 0.46 8.85 -15.13
CA VAL A 12 0.39 7.55 -14.42
C VAL A 12 -0.17 7.69 -13.01
N GLY A 13 0.16 8.78 -12.32
CA GLY A 13 -0.14 9.01 -10.92
C GLY A 13 1.06 8.75 -10.02
N VAL A 14 0.84 8.83 -8.71
CA VAL A 14 1.88 8.62 -7.71
C VAL A 14 2.04 7.13 -7.42
N ILE A 15 3.19 6.58 -7.79
CA ILE A 15 3.58 5.21 -7.47
C ILE A 15 4.73 5.25 -6.47
N LEU A 16 4.57 4.51 -5.36
CA LEU A 16 5.61 4.35 -4.35
C LEU A 16 5.70 2.88 -3.89
N GLN A 17 6.71 2.55 -3.11
CA GLN A 17 6.86 1.20 -2.55
C GLN A 17 6.16 1.12 -1.20
N VAL A 18 5.35 0.09 -1.01
CA VAL A 18 4.73 -0.26 0.27
C VAL A 18 5.05 -1.70 0.65
N ALA A 19 5.11 -1.97 1.95
CA ALA A 19 5.19 -3.33 2.45
C ALA A 19 3.77 -3.87 2.69
N ILE A 20 3.53 -5.13 2.34
CA ILE A 20 2.27 -5.81 2.65
C ILE A 20 2.55 -6.93 3.64
N PHE A 21 1.69 -7.05 4.65
CA PHE A 21 1.79 -7.99 5.74
C PHE A 21 0.50 -8.78 5.90
N ASP A 22 0.61 -10.05 6.21
CA ASP A 22 -0.54 -10.79 6.72
C ASP A 22 -0.87 -10.38 8.18
N PRO A 23 -2.08 -10.68 8.68
CA PRO A 23 -2.48 -10.29 10.03
C PRO A 23 -1.60 -10.84 11.14
N ALA A 24 -1.02 -12.03 10.97
CA ALA A 24 -0.13 -12.64 11.96
C ALA A 24 1.21 -11.90 12.03
N GLN A 25 1.75 -11.49 10.89
CA GLN A 25 2.96 -10.65 10.82
C GLN A 25 2.71 -9.28 11.49
N VAL A 26 1.55 -8.67 11.25
CA VAL A 26 1.18 -7.40 11.91
C VAL A 26 1.16 -7.54 13.42
N ALA A 27 0.56 -8.62 13.94
CA ALA A 27 0.51 -8.90 15.36
C ALA A 27 1.91 -9.09 15.98
N ALA A 28 2.85 -9.69 15.23
CA ALA A 28 4.23 -9.89 15.65
C ALA A 28 5.07 -8.61 15.65
N ILE A 29 4.83 -7.69 14.70
CA ILE A 29 5.59 -6.45 14.57
C ILE A 29 5.19 -5.42 15.66
N GLY A 30 3.94 -5.43 16.10
CA GLY A 30 3.40 -4.40 16.99
C GLY A 30 3.22 -3.05 16.28
N THR A 31 2.57 -2.10 16.95
CA THR A 31 2.14 -0.84 16.34
C THR A 31 3.23 0.24 16.18
N GLN A 32 4.47 0.00 16.64
CA GLN A 32 5.51 1.05 16.68
C GLN A 32 6.95 0.50 16.56
N GLN A 33 7.20 -0.46 15.73
CA GLN A 33 8.58 -0.89 15.54
C GLN A 33 9.23 -0.16 14.37
N ALA A 34 10.39 0.46 14.66
CA ALA A 34 11.30 0.87 13.61
C ALA A 34 11.54 -0.31 12.67
N ALA A 35 11.54 -0.07 11.36
CA ALA A 35 11.82 -1.07 10.34
C ALA A 35 13.28 -1.52 10.37
N GLN A 36 13.84 -1.73 11.57
CA GLN A 36 15.18 -2.24 11.77
C GLN A 36 15.15 -3.74 11.53
N ASN A 37 15.78 -4.16 10.43
CA ASN A 37 16.05 -5.56 10.08
C ASN A 37 14.82 -6.45 9.70
N ALA A 38 13.66 -5.89 9.40
CA ALA A 38 12.60 -6.70 8.85
C ALA A 38 12.86 -6.97 7.35
N ASN A 39 12.80 -8.23 6.95
CA ASN A 39 12.70 -8.59 5.53
C ASN A 39 11.33 -8.14 5.00
N LEU A 40 11.25 -6.87 4.58
CA LEU A 40 10.03 -6.30 4.04
C LEU A 40 9.82 -6.80 2.61
N THR A 41 8.68 -7.39 2.34
CA THR A 41 8.26 -7.65 0.97
C THR A 41 7.59 -6.40 0.43
N LEU A 42 8.28 -5.70 -0.48
CA LEU A 42 7.82 -4.45 -1.06
C LEU A 42 7.09 -4.68 -2.37
N PHE A 43 6.06 -3.89 -2.58
CA PHE A 43 5.25 -3.87 -3.80
C PHE A 43 5.05 -2.44 -4.28
N ALA A 44 5.01 -2.25 -5.60
CA ALA A 44 4.64 -0.98 -6.18
C ALA A 44 3.16 -0.69 -5.91
N ALA A 45 2.88 0.50 -5.39
CA ALA A 45 1.53 0.93 -5.00
C ALA A 45 1.16 2.25 -5.67
N LEU A 46 0.02 2.27 -6.36
CA LEU A 46 -0.60 3.48 -6.87
C LEU A 46 -1.44 4.13 -5.76
N LEU A 47 -1.23 5.42 -5.50
CA LEU A 47 -2.11 6.21 -4.64
C LEU A 47 -3.32 6.68 -5.45
N ASP A 48 -4.52 6.19 -5.12
CA ASP A 48 -5.74 6.43 -5.88
C ASP A 48 -6.83 7.08 -5.03
N THR A 49 -7.01 8.38 -5.18
CA THR A 49 -8.08 9.12 -4.49
C THR A 49 -9.49 8.77 -5.01
N GLY A 50 -9.60 8.11 -6.16
CA GLY A 50 -10.85 7.62 -6.72
C GLY A 50 -11.33 6.31 -6.10
N ALA A 51 -10.42 5.51 -5.56
CA ALA A 51 -10.76 4.27 -4.87
C ALA A 51 -11.22 4.52 -3.44
N SER A 52 -12.31 3.91 -3.03
CA SER A 52 -12.81 4.00 -1.65
C SER A 52 -12.06 3.08 -0.69
N VAL A 53 -11.56 1.96 -1.18
CA VAL A 53 -10.85 0.94 -0.41
C VAL A 53 -9.53 0.59 -1.08
N THR A 54 -8.56 0.20 -0.26
CA THR A 54 -7.27 -0.31 -0.71
C THR A 54 -7.44 -1.71 -1.28
N CYS A 55 -6.81 -1.96 -2.44
CA CYS A 55 -6.88 -3.24 -3.13
C CYS A 55 -5.48 -3.79 -3.39
N ILE A 56 -5.38 -5.11 -3.49
CA ILE A 56 -4.14 -5.83 -3.82
C ILE A 56 -4.35 -6.71 -5.04
N SER A 57 -3.30 -6.90 -5.84
CA SER A 57 -3.37 -7.80 -6.98
C SER A 57 -3.39 -9.27 -6.56
N ASN A 58 -3.90 -10.12 -7.42
CA ASN A 58 -3.80 -11.56 -7.25
C ASN A 58 -2.33 -12.05 -7.11
N ASN A 59 -1.36 -11.32 -7.66
CA ASN A 59 0.06 -11.60 -7.48
C ASN A 59 0.50 -11.45 -6.01
N VAL A 60 0.04 -10.37 -5.34
CA VAL A 60 0.31 -10.15 -3.91
C VAL A 60 -0.31 -11.25 -3.07
N VAL A 61 -1.59 -11.58 -3.34
CA VAL A 61 -2.33 -12.65 -2.63
C VAL A 61 -1.56 -13.97 -2.71
N GLN A 62 -1.13 -14.35 -3.91
CA GLN A 62 -0.41 -15.60 -4.14
C GLN A 62 0.98 -15.58 -3.49
N LYS A 63 1.73 -14.49 -3.65
CA LYS A 63 3.10 -14.37 -3.12
C LYS A 63 3.15 -14.43 -1.60
N LEU A 64 2.13 -13.87 -0.93
CA LEU A 64 2.06 -13.85 0.54
C LEU A 64 1.19 -14.98 1.12
N GLY A 65 0.51 -15.75 0.29
CA GLY A 65 -0.38 -16.83 0.74
C GLY A 65 -1.58 -16.33 1.54
N LEU A 66 -2.08 -15.11 1.23
CA LEU A 66 -3.18 -14.51 1.96
C LEU A 66 -4.47 -15.33 1.78
N GLN A 67 -5.21 -15.49 2.88
CA GLN A 67 -6.50 -16.18 2.86
C GLN A 67 -7.64 -15.18 2.80
N PRO A 68 -8.69 -15.44 1.99
CA PRO A 68 -9.86 -14.57 1.96
C PRO A 68 -10.53 -14.49 3.34
N SER A 69 -10.86 -13.29 3.78
CA SER A 69 -11.64 -13.04 5.00
C SER A 69 -13.14 -12.95 4.73
N GLY A 70 -13.56 -12.94 3.46
CA GLY A 70 -14.94 -12.86 3.04
C GLY A 70 -15.09 -12.53 1.56
N LYS A 71 -16.31 -12.11 1.19
CA LYS A 71 -16.62 -11.61 -0.14
C LYS A 71 -17.34 -10.26 -0.04
N THR A 72 -17.07 -9.39 -0.99
CA THR A 72 -17.72 -8.07 -1.07
C THR A 72 -18.09 -7.73 -2.50
N ARG A 73 -19.01 -6.79 -2.66
CA ARG A 73 -19.36 -6.25 -3.98
C ARG A 73 -18.45 -5.05 -4.27
N MET A 74 -17.78 -5.10 -5.38
CA MET A 74 -16.99 -4.00 -5.90
C MET A 74 -17.66 -3.41 -7.14
N SER A 75 -17.85 -2.09 -7.14
CA SER A 75 -18.36 -1.34 -8.28
C SER A 75 -17.22 -0.53 -8.89
N GLY A 76 -17.00 -0.70 -10.17
CA GLY A 76 -16.02 0.05 -10.96
C GLY A 76 -16.66 0.60 -12.24
N SER A 77 -15.85 1.23 -13.07
CA SER A 77 -16.29 1.80 -14.35
C SER A 77 -16.88 0.77 -15.31
N THR A 78 -16.54 -0.49 -15.16
CA THR A 78 -17.01 -1.61 -16.00
C THR A 78 -18.19 -2.39 -15.43
N GLY A 79 -18.71 -2.00 -14.25
CA GLY A 79 -19.84 -2.64 -13.60
C GLY A 79 -19.59 -3.05 -12.16
N THR A 80 -20.45 -3.94 -11.67
CA THR A 80 -20.38 -4.48 -10.30
C THR A 80 -20.08 -5.97 -10.34
N SER A 81 -19.10 -6.40 -9.56
CA SER A 81 -18.73 -7.80 -9.40
C SER A 81 -18.58 -8.17 -7.92
N THR A 82 -18.71 -9.47 -7.62
CA THR A 82 -18.39 -10.01 -6.30
C THR A 82 -16.93 -10.46 -6.33
N VAL A 83 -16.13 -9.94 -5.41
CA VAL A 83 -14.70 -10.22 -5.30
C VAL A 83 -14.35 -10.74 -3.92
N ASP A 84 -13.24 -11.44 -3.82
CA ASP A 84 -12.71 -11.86 -2.53
C ASP A 84 -12.19 -10.65 -1.75
N GLN A 85 -12.45 -10.68 -0.45
CA GLN A 85 -12.02 -9.68 0.50
C GLN A 85 -10.93 -10.25 1.39
N PHE A 86 -9.92 -9.44 1.69
CA PHE A 86 -8.75 -9.83 2.47
C PHE A 86 -8.52 -8.83 3.60
N THR A 87 -8.04 -9.31 4.73
CA THR A 87 -7.50 -8.48 5.80
C THR A 87 -5.99 -8.51 5.74
N PHE A 88 -5.33 -7.36 5.64
CA PHE A 88 -3.88 -7.25 5.53
C PHE A 88 -3.37 -5.92 6.08
N GLY A 89 -2.08 -5.86 6.37
CA GLY A 89 -1.40 -4.63 6.75
C GLY A 89 -0.74 -3.97 5.55
N VAL A 90 -0.83 -2.64 5.45
CA VAL A 90 -0.09 -1.81 4.50
C VAL A 90 0.90 -0.96 5.26
N GLY A 91 2.19 -1.15 5.00
CA GLY A 91 3.27 -0.46 5.67
C GLY A 91 3.94 0.57 4.76
N PHE A 92 4.00 1.80 5.22
CA PHE A 92 4.77 2.89 4.60
C PHE A 92 6.08 3.07 5.36
N VAL A 93 7.19 3.12 4.64
CA VAL A 93 8.52 3.33 5.24
C VAL A 93 8.91 4.79 5.07
N PHE A 94 9.00 5.51 6.18
CA PHE A 94 9.39 6.92 6.22
C PHE A 94 10.85 7.07 6.66
N GLY A 95 11.57 8.03 6.08
CA GLY A 95 12.94 8.33 6.43
C GLY A 95 13.92 7.18 6.14
N ALA A 96 13.59 6.34 5.16
CA ALA A 96 14.44 5.21 4.80
C ALA A 96 15.83 5.66 4.40
N GLN A 97 16.85 5.22 5.15
CA GLN A 97 18.25 5.35 4.79
C GLN A 97 18.82 3.95 4.55
N GLN A 98 19.45 3.78 3.42
CA GLN A 98 20.18 2.55 3.13
C GLN A 98 21.60 2.68 3.68
N SER A 99 21.96 1.79 4.61
CA SER A 99 23.34 1.73 5.08
C SER A 99 24.27 1.17 3.98
N PRO A 100 25.60 1.40 4.06
CA PRO A 100 26.56 0.79 3.14
C PRO A 100 26.51 -0.74 3.13
N THR A 101 25.95 -1.37 4.16
CA THR A 101 25.76 -2.82 4.28
C THR A 101 24.41 -3.31 3.73
N GLY A 102 23.60 -2.41 3.13
CA GLY A 102 22.29 -2.75 2.54
C GLY A 102 21.12 -2.82 3.54
N ALA A 103 21.35 -2.59 4.83
CA ALA A 103 20.27 -2.54 5.80
C ALA A 103 19.46 -1.23 5.67
N PHE A 104 18.12 -1.35 5.69
CA PHE A 104 17.24 -0.20 5.75
C PHE A 104 17.01 0.23 7.20
N SER A 105 17.13 1.51 7.48
CA SER A 105 16.63 2.13 8.71
C SER A 105 15.52 3.12 8.35
N GLY A 106 14.43 3.10 9.09
CA GLY A 106 13.29 3.98 8.85
C GLY A 106 12.16 3.68 9.82
N HIS A 107 11.12 4.51 9.80
CA HIS A 107 9.90 4.29 10.55
C HIS A 107 8.88 3.59 9.66
N LEU A 108 8.38 2.44 10.10
CA LEU A 108 7.27 1.75 9.47
C LEU A 108 5.96 2.30 10.05
N HIS A 109 5.16 2.93 9.22
CA HIS A 109 3.80 3.33 9.55
C HIS A 109 2.82 2.33 8.96
N LEU A 110 2.13 1.58 9.82
CA LEU A 110 1.35 0.42 9.46
C LEU A 110 -0.15 0.68 9.60
N HIS A 111 -0.90 0.37 8.55
CA HIS A 111 -2.36 0.43 8.54
C HIS A 111 -2.95 -0.96 8.30
N MET A 112 -3.81 -1.42 9.20
CA MET A 112 -4.67 -2.58 8.92
C MET A 112 -5.84 -2.14 8.07
N VAL A 113 -6.09 -2.89 7.00
CA VAL A 113 -7.19 -2.65 6.07
C VAL A 113 -7.93 -3.94 5.77
N GLN A 114 -9.17 -3.77 5.36
CA GLN A 114 -9.99 -4.82 4.78
C GLN A 114 -10.25 -4.43 3.33
N GLY A 115 -9.46 -5.02 2.43
CA GLY A 115 -9.42 -4.64 1.03
C GLY A 115 -9.89 -5.74 0.10
N CYS A 116 -9.87 -5.46 -1.18
CA CYS A 116 -10.32 -6.37 -2.23
C CYS A 116 -9.16 -6.83 -3.10
N GLU A 117 -9.34 -7.97 -3.75
CA GLU A 117 -8.45 -8.43 -4.80
C GLU A 117 -8.82 -7.79 -6.15
N PHE A 118 -7.81 -7.45 -6.94
CA PHE A 118 -7.99 -7.16 -8.37
C PHE A 118 -7.07 -8.03 -9.22
N THR A 119 -7.49 -8.31 -10.45
CA THR A 119 -6.67 -9.07 -11.39
C THR A 119 -5.59 -8.16 -11.97
N HIS A 120 -4.33 -8.56 -11.83
CA HIS A 120 -3.20 -7.85 -12.40
C HIS A 120 -3.18 -8.01 -13.93
N HIS A 121 -3.33 -6.91 -14.65
CA HIS A 121 -3.35 -6.88 -16.13
C HIS A 121 -2.12 -6.16 -16.71
N GLY A 122 -0.94 -6.37 -16.12
CA GLY A 122 0.29 -5.70 -16.58
C GLY A 122 0.39 -4.23 -16.19
N PHE A 123 -0.39 -3.79 -15.19
CA PHE A 123 -0.23 -2.47 -14.57
C PHE A 123 1.15 -2.38 -13.89
N GLY A 124 1.72 -1.19 -13.85
CA GLY A 124 2.99 -0.93 -13.18
C GLY A 124 2.92 -0.95 -11.64
N PHE A 125 1.85 -1.49 -11.06
CA PHE A 125 1.62 -1.58 -9.61
C PHE A 125 0.86 -2.85 -9.25
N ASP A 126 1.05 -3.31 -8.02
CA ASP A 126 0.40 -4.48 -7.42
C ASP A 126 -0.53 -4.12 -6.26
N VAL A 127 -0.46 -2.87 -5.79
CA VAL A 127 -1.30 -2.35 -4.71
C VAL A 127 -1.95 -1.05 -5.18
N LEU A 128 -3.21 -0.87 -4.85
CA LEU A 128 -3.96 0.36 -5.07
C LEU A 128 -4.36 0.88 -3.71
N VAL A 129 -3.74 1.99 -3.28
CA VAL A 129 -4.01 2.60 -1.97
C VAL A 129 -5.18 3.55 -2.08
N GLY A 130 -6.28 3.20 -1.44
CA GLY A 130 -7.53 3.94 -1.47
C GLY A 130 -7.67 4.98 -0.35
N ARG A 131 -8.84 5.62 -0.33
CA ARG A 131 -9.19 6.66 0.66
C ARG A 131 -9.29 6.13 2.10
N ASP A 132 -9.51 4.85 2.30
CA ASP A 132 -9.48 4.19 3.61
C ASP A 132 -8.13 4.40 4.34
N ILE A 133 -7.04 4.60 3.59
CA ILE A 133 -5.74 5.01 4.11
C ILE A 133 -5.51 6.51 3.87
N LEU A 134 -5.67 7.00 2.64
CA LEU A 134 -5.29 8.37 2.27
C LEU A 134 -6.01 9.44 3.09
N CYS A 135 -7.26 9.19 3.52
CA CYS A 135 -8.02 10.11 4.37
C CYS A 135 -7.56 10.13 5.84
N LYS A 136 -6.60 9.28 6.23
CA LYS A 136 -6.01 9.32 7.59
C LYS A 136 -4.91 10.35 7.74
N GLY A 137 -4.51 10.98 6.63
CA GLY A 137 -3.44 11.95 6.59
C GLY A 137 -3.67 13.05 5.57
N VAL A 138 -2.59 13.60 5.06
CA VAL A 138 -2.60 14.63 4.02
C VAL A 138 -1.90 14.10 2.78
N PHE A 139 -2.62 14.08 1.67
CA PHE A 139 -2.06 13.76 0.36
C PHE A 139 -2.23 14.95 -0.57
N SER A 140 -1.13 15.46 -1.09
CA SER A 140 -1.09 16.61 -2.00
C SER A 140 -0.30 16.27 -3.25
N MET A 141 -0.78 16.74 -4.38
CA MET A 141 -0.13 16.62 -5.67
C MET A 141 -0.10 17.99 -6.35
N SER A 142 1.01 18.31 -6.99
CA SER A 142 1.16 19.55 -7.77
C SER A 142 1.24 19.24 -9.26
N PHE A 143 0.86 20.20 -10.09
CA PHE A 143 0.81 20.04 -11.54
C PHE A 143 2.22 19.84 -12.17
N ASP A 144 3.26 20.25 -11.47
CA ASP A 144 4.66 20.11 -11.89
C ASP A 144 5.28 18.75 -11.52
N GLY A 145 4.45 17.80 -11.09
CA GLY A 145 4.84 16.42 -10.85
C GLY A 145 5.45 16.15 -9.48
N HIS A 146 5.18 16.99 -8.47
CA HIS A 146 5.58 16.74 -7.08
C HIS A 146 4.41 16.25 -6.25
N PHE A 147 4.69 15.41 -5.26
CA PHE A 147 3.69 14.96 -4.26
C PHE A 147 4.25 15.00 -2.85
N ILE A 148 3.34 15.10 -1.89
CA ILE A 148 3.58 14.91 -0.46
C ILE A 148 2.49 14.01 0.10
N LEU A 149 2.90 12.97 0.81
CA LEU A 149 2.03 12.10 1.60
C LEU A 149 2.49 12.14 3.05
N SER A 150 1.62 12.57 3.95
CA SER A 150 1.84 12.57 5.41
C SER A 150 0.79 11.69 6.07
N LEU A 151 1.20 10.67 6.81
CA LEU A 151 0.32 9.70 7.49
C LEU A 151 0.60 9.64 8.99
#